data_0363b6d401d16e249afd0f489497a373
#
_entry.id   0363b6d401d16e249afd0f489497a373
#
_cell.length_a   1.000
_cell.length_b   1.000
_cell.length_c   1.000
_cell.angle_alpha   90.00
_cell.angle_beta   90.00
_cell.angle_gamma   90.00
#
_symmetry.space_group_name_H-M   'P 1'
#
loop_
_entity.id
_entity.type
_entity.pdbx_description
1 polymer ?
#
loop_
_entity_poly.entity_id
_entity_poly.type
_entity_poly.pdbx_seq_one_letter_code
_entity_poly.pdbx_strand_id
1 'polypeptide(L)'
;MQGSECAKFLTEKIQNLKIAVIGDVMLDRYFYGDVKRISPEAPVPVNHVKRIESVLGGAANVAANLAHLGCQAYIGGVTGDDANRKLLEDMFDKAGIDYSGLIKSSKRATVTKMRIIGATQQMLRLDFEEVGDLLPEETPIMNEWLANLFDQGLDGIIISDYAKGVCSDDFCQKVIKTANAYHVPVLIDPKGAQWEKYRGADFITPNLKEMCEAAGKAVANEDKPVLPVHKEARELYGIRNVVVTRSEKGMTLVGEKDFSLHSPATAQEVFDVSGAGDTV
;
A
#
# COMPACT_ATOMS: atom_id res chain seq x y z
N MET A 1 2.12 -4.59 -25.01
CA MET A 1 1.26 -5.81 -24.97
C MET A 1 -0.05 -5.45 -25.63
N GLN A 2 -0.53 -6.27 -26.55
CA GLN A 2 -1.87 -6.07 -27.13
C GLN A 2 -2.91 -6.44 -26.06
N GLY A 3 -4.07 -5.78 -26.03
CA GLY A 3 -5.10 -5.98 -24.99
C GLY A 3 -5.51 -7.46 -24.78
N SER A 4 -5.35 -8.31 -25.78
CA SER A 4 -5.59 -9.76 -25.70
C SER A 4 -4.58 -10.51 -24.81
N GLU A 5 -3.31 -10.08 -24.78
CA GLU A 5 -2.26 -10.72 -23.95
C GLU A 5 -2.42 -10.32 -22.48
N CYS A 6 -2.79 -9.07 -22.20
CA CYS A 6 -3.08 -8.60 -20.85
C CYS A 6 -4.32 -9.33 -20.29
N ALA A 7 -5.40 -9.44 -21.05
CA ALA A 7 -6.59 -10.17 -20.66
C ALA A 7 -6.27 -11.64 -20.38
N LYS A 8 -5.47 -12.29 -21.23
CA LYS A 8 -5.05 -13.68 -21.03
C LYS A 8 -4.18 -13.86 -19.78
N PHE A 9 -3.28 -12.92 -19.49
CA PHE A 9 -2.51 -12.92 -18.26
C PHE A 9 -3.41 -12.87 -17.03
N LEU A 10 -4.36 -11.93 -16.99
CA LEU A 10 -5.30 -11.76 -15.89
C LEU A 10 -6.27 -12.93 -15.69
N THR A 11 -6.60 -13.69 -16.74
CA THR A 11 -7.54 -14.82 -16.65
C THR A 11 -6.88 -16.18 -16.43
N GLU A 12 -5.65 -16.36 -16.91
CA GLU A 12 -5.03 -17.69 -16.94
C GLU A 12 -3.76 -17.80 -16.08
N LYS A 13 -2.99 -16.71 -15.90
CA LYS A 13 -1.68 -16.77 -15.25
C LYS A 13 -1.69 -16.21 -13.82
N ILE A 14 -2.43 -15.14 -13.58
CA ILE A 14 -2.40 -14.42 -12.32
C ILE A 14 -2.81 -15.31 -11.12
N GLN A 15 -3.72 -16.26 -11.34
CA GLN A 15 -4.25 -17.17 -10.31
C GLN A 15 -3.19 -18.13 -9.72
N ASN A 16 -2.07 -18.29 -10.41
CA ASN A 16 -0.99 -19.15 -9.94
C ASN A 16 0.15 -18.38 -9.26
N LEU A 17 0.10 -17.05 -9.28
CA LEU A 17 1.16 -16.23 -8.72
C LEU A 17 1.07 -16.17 -7.20
N LYS A 18 2.21 -16.38 -6.55
CA LYS A 18 2.42 -16.22 -5.12
C LYS A 18 3.05 -14.87 -4.87
N ILE A 19 2.30 -13.95 -4.28
CA ILE A 19 2.75 -12.58 -4.04
C ILE A 19 2.75 -12.28 -2.54
N ALA A 20 3.90 -11.89 -2.01
CA ALA A 20 4.00 -11.39 -0.65
C ALA A 20 3.81 -9.88 -0.62
N VAL A 21 2.92 -9.41 0.23
CA VAL A 21 2.76 -7.99 0.57
C VAL A 21 3.34 -7.78 1.96
N ILE A 22 4.26 -6.83 2.08
CA ILE A 22 4.93 -6.50 3.34
C ILE A 22 4.74 -5.02 3.59
N GLY A 23 4.33 -4.65 4.79
CA GLY A 23 4.21 -3.22 5.09
C GLY A 23 3.29 -2.90 6.24
N ASP A 24 2.81 -1.68 6.22
CA ASP A 24 2.00 -1.13 7.30
C ASP A 24 0.54 -1.57 7.14
N VAL A 25 0.19 -2.62 7.89
CA VAL A 25 -1.17 -3.18 7.93
C VAL A 25 -2.06 -2.29 8.78
N MET A 26 -3.23 -1.93 8.26
CA MET A 26 -4.18 -1.09 8.98
C MET A 26 -5.64 -1.48 8.73
N LEU A 27 -6.51 -1.04 9.64
CA LEU A 27 -7.95 -1.20 9.57
C LEU A 27 -8.62 0.18 9.39
N ASP A 28 -9.35 0.35 8.29
CA ASP A 28 -10.19 1.52 8.08
C ASP A 28 -11.61 1.23 8.56
N ARG A 29 -12.16 2.11 9.43
CA ARG A 29 -13.51 1.96 9.97
C ARG A 29 -14.34 3.20 9.71
N TYR A 30 -15.53 3.00 9.16
CA TYR A 30 -16.46 4.05 8.80
C TYR A 30 -17.72 3.95 9.67
N PHE A 31 -18.04 5.04 10.36
CA PHE A 31 -19.21 5.16 11.24
C PHE A 31 -20.21 6.10 10.58
N TYR A 32 -21.16 5.54 9.85
CA TYR A 32 -22.19 6.29 9.15
C TYR A 32 -23.37 6.56 10.07
N GLY A 33 -23.82 7.81 10.12
CA GLY A 33 -24.95 8.19 10.95
C GLY A 33 -25.63 9.50 10.56
N ASP A 34 -26.65 9.84 11.34
CA ASP A 34 -27.43 11.08 11.22
C ASP A 34 -26.99 12.09 12.27
N VAL A 35 -26.82 13.32 11.85
CA VAL A 35 -26.56 14.46 12.75
C VAL A 35 -27.80 15.32 12.82
N LYS A 36 -28.55 15.25 13.94
CA LYS A 36 -29.81 15.96 14.12
C LYS A 36 -29.81 16.94 15.29
N ARG A 37 -28.77 16.93 16.11
CA ARG A 37 -28.68 17.80 17.30
C ARG A 37 -27.24 18.12 17.66
N ILE A 38 -27.07 19.19 18.41
CA ILE A 38 -25.83 19.54 19.12
C ILE A 38 -25.86 18.88 20.50
N SER A 39 -24.68 18.47 21.01
CA SER A 39 -24.56 17.91 22.36
C SER A 39 -24.94 18.99 23.41
N PRO A 40 -25.66 18.63 24.49
CA PRO A 40 -25.85 19.52 25.61
C PRO A 40 -24.56 19.71 26.46
N GLU A 41 -23.59 18.86 26.32
CA GLU A 41 -22.33 18.89 27.10
C GLU A 41 -21.26 19.79 26.47
N ALA A 42 -21.31 20.00 25.15
CA ALA A 42 -20.36 20.82 24.42
C ALA A 42 -20.94 21.22 23.05
N PRO A 43 -20.46 22.30 22.39
CA PRO A 43 -20.96 22.73 21.08
C PRO A 43 -20.46 21.84 19.94
N VAL A 44 -20.69 20.53 20.05
CA VAL A 44 -20.29 19.52 19.06
C VAL A 44 -21.51 18.76 18.54
N PRO A 45 -21.53 18.37 17.25
CA PRO A 45 -22.63 17.60 16.70
C PRO A 45 -22.67 16.18 17.29
N VAL A 46 -23.87 15.64 17.47
CA VAL A 46 -24.10 14.26 17.88
C VAL A 46 -24.39 13.44 16.65
N ASN A 47 -23.47 12.54 16.28
CA ASN A 47 -23.69 11.57 15.21
C ASN A 47 -24.38 10.32 15.77
N HIS A 48 -25.62 10.09 15.36
CA HIS A 48 -26.37 8.88 15.71
C HIS A 48 -26.02 7.76 14.72
N VAL A 49 -25.02 6.94 15.09
CA VAL A 49 -24.48 5.87 14.21
C VAL A 49 -25.56 4.86 13.85
N LYS A 50 -25.73 4.60 12.57
CA LYS A 50 -26.66 3.65 11.96
C LYS A 50 -25.97 2.42 11.39
N ARG A 51 -24.77 2.59 10.85
CA ARG A 51 -24.00 1.55 10.20
C ARG A 51 -22.51 1.72 10.51
N ILE A 52 -21.86 0.62 10.78
CA ILE A 52 -20.40 0.55 10.90
C ILE A 52 -19.89 -0.35 9.77
N GLU A 53 -18.90 0.12 9.06
CA GLU A 53 -18.22 -0.61 8.01
C GLU A 53 -16.73 -0.66 8.32
N SER A 54 -16.12 -1.80 8.09
CA SER A 54 -14.68 -1.98 8.26
C SER A 54 -14.09 -2.52 6.96
N VAL A 55 -12.97 -1.96 6.52
CA VAL A 55 -12.28 -2.37 5.30
C VAL A 55 -10.79 -2.50 5.58
N LEU A 56 -10.14 -3.38 4.83
CA LEU A 56 -8.68 -3.55 4.86
C LEU A 56 -8.02 -2.26 4.32
N GLY A 57 -7.01 -1.74 5.00
CA GLY A 57 -6.29 -0.52 4.62
C GLY A 57 -4.78 -0.74 4.53
N GLY A 58 -4.08 0.16 3.83
CA GLY A 58 -2.63 0.06 3.60
C GLY A 58 -2.22 -1.27 2.98
N ALA A 59 -1.18 -1.90 3.49
CA ALA A 59 -0.70 -3.19 2.99
C ALA A 59 -1.79 -4.27 2.94
N ALA A 60 -2.76 -4.25 3.87
CA ALA A 60 -3.88 -5.19 3.86
C ALA A 60 -4.82 -4.97 2.66
N ASN A 61 -5.03 -3.73 2.22
CA ASN A 61 -5.81 -3.43 1.02
C ASN A 61 -5.10 -3.92 -0.25
N VAL A 62 -3.78 -3.74 -0.34
CA VAL A 62 -2.98 -4.29 -1.45
C VAL A 62 -3.14 -5.81 -1.53
N ALA A 63 -3.01 -6.51 -0.40
CA ALA A 63 -3.20 -7.96 -0.36
C ALA A 63 -4.62 -8.38 -0.77
N ALA A 64 -5.65 -7.62 -0.36
CA ALA A 64 -7.03 -7.87 -0.76
C ALA A 64 -7.22 -7.69 -2.28
N ASN A 65 -6.65 -6.67 -2.88
CA ASN A 65 -6.70 -6.45 -4.32
C ASN A 65 -6.07 -7.62 -5.10
N LEU A 66 -4.92 -8.12 -4.65
CA LEU A 66 -4.27 -9.30 -5.24
C LEU A 66 -5.13 -10.56 -5.11
N ALA A 67 -5.70 -10.80 -3.94
CA ALA A 67 -6.60 -11.94 -3.71
C ALA A 67 -7.85 -11.87 -4.60
N HIS A 68 -8.44 -10.67 -4.77
CA HIS A 68 -9.57 -10.46 -5.68
C HIS A 68 -9.19 -10.66 -7.16
N LEU A 69 -7.95 -10.40 -7.55
CA LEU A 69 -7.42 -10.74 -8.87
C LEU A 69 -7.14 -12.24 -9.04
N GLY A 70 -7.21 -13.02 -7.95
CA GLY A 70 -7.01 -14.46 -7.94
C GLY A 70 -5.60 -14.92 -7.58
N CYS A 71 -4.69 -14.02 -7.20
CA CYS A 71 -3.35 -14.38 -6.71
C CYS A 71 -3.42 -15.12 -5.38
N GLN A 72 -2.43 -15.95 -5.11
CA GLN A 72 -2.13 -16.43 -3.76
C GLN A 72 -1.41 -15.30 -3.00
N ALA A 73 -2.17 -14.55 -2.21
CA ALA A 73 -1.66 -13.39 -1.49
C ALA A 73 -1.21 -13.77 -0.07
N TYR A 74 -0.01 -13.36 0.30
CA TYR A 74 0.58 -13.50 1.63
C TYR A 74 0.79 -12.11 2.22
N ILE A 75 0.42 -11.89 3.48
CA ILE A 75 0.58 -10.59 4.14
C ILE A 75 1.52 -10.70 5.35
N GLY A 76 2.53 -9.82 5.37
CA GLY A 76 3.45 -9.62 6.50
C GLY A 76 3.40 -8.19 7.01
N GLY A 77 3.36 -8.04 8.31
CA GLY A 77 3.30 -6.74 8.98
C GLY A 77 3.16 -6.89 10.48
N VAL A 78 2.90 -5.78 11.17
CA VAL A 78 2.75 -5.78 12.63
C VAL A 78 1.40 -5.20 13.02
N THR A 79 0.73 -5.85 13.96
CA THR A 79 -0.52 -5.38 14.57
C THR A 79 -0.45 -5.52 16.09
N GLY A 80 -1.39 -4.90 16.80
CA GLY A 80 -1.54 -5.13 18.23
C GLY A 80 -2.13 -6.49 18.58
N ASP A 81 -2.26 -6.76 19.88
CA ASP A 81 -3.05 -7.85 20.42
C ASP A 81 -4.40 -7.33 20.89
N ASP A 82 -5.27 -6.96 19.94
CA ASP A 82 -6.51 -6.25 20.21
C ASP A 82 -7.68 -6.72 19.32
N ALA A 83 -8.86 -6.16 19.58
CA ALA A 83 -10.07 -6.50 18.84
C ALA A 83 -10.01 -6.10 17.35
N ASN A 84 -9.24 -5.08 16.99
CA ASN A 84 -9.08 -4.65 15.60
C ASN A 84 -8.22 -5.64 14.81
N ARG A 85 -7.19 -6.25 15.44
CA ARG A 85 -6.47 -7.38 14.85
C ARG A 85 -7.43 -8.54 14.53
N LYS A 86 -8.31 -8.90 15.46
CA LYS A 86 -9.28 -9.98 15.23
C LYS A 86 -10.20 -9.70 14.03
N LEU A 87 -10.61 -8.44 13.86
CA LEU A 87 -11.38 -8.03 12.68
C LEU A 87 -10.57 -8.20 11.38
N LEU A 88 -9.27 -7.84 11.38
CA LEU A 88 -8.38 -8.04 10.23
C LEU A 88 -8.26 -9.53 9.89
N GLU A 89 -8.00 -10.38 10.89
CA GLU A 89 -7.89 -11.85 10.71
C GLU A 89 -9.17 -12.43 10.09
N ASP A 90 -10.35 -12.07 10.62
CA ASP A 90 -11.64 -12.50 10.08
C ASP A 90 -11.87 -12.02 8.62
N MET A 91 -11.31 -10.86 8.24
CA MET A 91 -11.39 -10.35 6.88
C MET A 91 -10.38 -11.03 5.95
N PHE A 92 -9.17 -11.36 6.42
CA PHE A 92 -8.18 -12.13 5.68
C PHE A 92 -8.69 -13.55 5.40
N ASP A 93 -9.27 -14.22 6.38
CA ASP A 93 -9.88 -15.54 6.21
C ASP A 93 -10.96 -15.53 5.10
N LYS A 94 -11.84 -14.53 5.12
CA LYS A 94 -12.89 -14.35 4.09
C LYS A 94 -12.34 -14.08 2.70
N ALA A 95 -11.21 -13.37 2.61
CA ALA A 95 -10.57 -13.04 1.34
C ALA A 95 -9.61 -14.14 0.85
N GLY A 96 -9.34 -15.18 1.65
CA GLY A 96 -8.38 -16.24 1.32
C GLY A 96 -6.93 -15.76 1.31
N ILE A 97 -6.59 -14.79 2.16
CA ILE A 97 -5.24 -14.23 2.29
C ILE A 97 -4.51 -14.97 3.41
N ASP A 98 -3.29 -15.43 3.12
CA ASP A 98 -2.40 -15.99 4.15
C ASP A 98 -1.78 -14.87 4.97
N TYR A 99 -2.09 -14.81 6.25
CA TYR A 99 -1.59 -13.81 7.20
C TYR A 99 -0.60 -14.38 8.22
N SER A 100 0.07 -15.48 7.88
CA SER A 100 1.08 -16.11 8.74
C SER A 100 2.27 -15.19 9.04
N GLY A 101 2.51 -14.14 8.22
CA GLY A 101 3.48 -13.07 8.44
C GLY A 101 2.99 -11.91 9.32
N LEU A 102 1.76 -11.99 9.84
CA LEU A 102 1.20 -10.91 10.66
C LEU A 102 1.64 -11.04 12.12
N ILE A 103 2.66 -10.30 12.50
CA ILE A 103 3.26 -10.33 13.83
C ILE A 103 2.34 -9.63 14.83
N LYS A 104 2.20 -10.25 15.98
CA LYS A 104 1.44 -9.73 17.11
C LYS A 104 2.39 -9.00 18.06
N SER A 105 2.30 -7.69 18.11
CA SER A 105 3.09 -6.86 19.00
C SER A 105 2.38 -6.68 20.35
N SER A 106 3.13 -6.76 21.43
CA SER A 106 2.62 -6.42 22.76
C SER A 106 2.80 -4.93 23.10
N LYS A 107 3.46 -4.17 22.24
CA LYS A 107 3.87 -2.78 22.51
C LYS A 107 3.18 -1.74 21.63
N ARG A 108 2.37 -2.16 20.66
CA ARG A 108 1.64 -1.23 19.80
C ARG A 108 0.22 -1.71 19.56
N ALA A 109 -0.69 -0.78 19.32
CA ALA A 109 -2.05 -1.08 18.90
C ALA A 109 -2.11 -1.39 17.40
N THR A 110 -3.14 -2.11 16.96
CA THR A 110 -3.44 -2.25 15.55
C THR A 110 -3.76 -0.89 14.94
N VAL A 111 -2.99 -0.48 13.92
CA VAL A 111 -3.23 0.79 13.24
C VAL A 111 -4.66 0.83 12.73
N THR A 112 -5.42 1.82 13.21
CA THR A 112 -6.83 1.93 12.88
C THR A 112 -7.18 3.38 12.58
N LYS A 113 -7.85 3.60 11.45
CA LYS A 113 -8.37 4.91 11.03
C LYS A 113 -9.89 4.89 11.08
N MET A 114 -10.46 5.61 12.04
CA MET A 114 -11.91 5.72 12.18
C MET A 114 -12.41 7.01 11.56
N ARG A 115 -13.35 6.90 10.62
CA ARG A 115 -13.99 8.05 9.96
C ARG A 115 -15.44 8.15 10.41
N ILE A 116 -15.79 9.28 10.99
CA ILE A 116 -17.16 9.59 11.42
C ILE A 116 -17.83 10.35 10.28
N ILE A 117 -18.89 9.76 9.71
CA ILE A 117 -19.61 10.28 8.55
C ILE A 117 -21.03 10.66 8.99
N GLY A 118 -21.33 11.95 8.96
CA GLY A 118 -22.65 12.48 9.20
C GLY A 118 -23.37 12.77 7.88
N ALA A 119 -24.46 12.06 7.60
CA ALA A 119 -25.14 12.08 6.30
C ALA A 119 -24.18 11.72 5.16
N THR A 120 -23.62 12.68 4.44
CA THR A 120 -22.70 12.48 3.32
C THR A 120 -21.32 13.10 3.54
N GLN A 121 -21.10 13.71 4.72
CA GLN A 121 -19.86 14.45 4.99
C GLN A 121 -19.02 13.78 6.08
N GLN A 122 -17.72 13.66 5.83
CA GLN A 122 -16.78 13.26 6.88
C GLN A 122 -16.64 14.40 7.89
N MET A 123 -16.99 14.13 9.13
CA MET A 123 -16.98 15.09 10.23
C MET A 123 -15.70 15.06 11.05
N LEU A 124 -15.14 13.85 11.23
CA LEU A 124 -13.95 13.62 12.06
C LEU A 124 -13.23 12.36 11.58
N ARG A 125 -11.90 12.35 11.70
CA ARG A 125 -11.08 11.14 11.61
C ARG A 125 -10.30 10.98 12.91
N LEU A 126 -10.34 9.77 13.45
CA LEU A 126 -9.56 9.37 14.62
C LEU A 126 -8.52 8.34 14.14
N ASP A 127 -7.25 8.64 14.35
CA ASP A 127 -6.15 7.76 14.00
C ASP A 127 -5.58 7.13 15.28
N PHE A 128 -5.67 5.80 15.38
CA PHE A 128 -5.06 5.01 16.44
C PHE A 128 -3.81 4.37 15.86
N GLU A 129 -2.67 4.90 16.18
CA GLU A 129 -1.40 4.45 15.63
C GLU A 129 -0.24 4.78 16.56
N GLU A 130 0.71 3.88 16.63
CA GLU A 130 2.00 4.06 17.27
C GLU A 130 3.07 3.80 16.21
N VAL A 131 3.83 4.84 15.88
CA VAL A 131 4.87 4.79 14.84
C VAL A 131 6.18 4.33 15.47
N GLY A 132 6.82 3.35 14.86
CA GLY A 132 8.13 2.85 15.30
C GLY A 132 8.57 1.65 14.49
N ASP A 133 9.88 1.47 14.34
CA ASP A 133 10.47 0.35 13.61
C ASP A 133 10.10 -1.00 14.24
N LEU A 134 10.34 -2.07 13.48
CA LEU A 134 10.21 -3.43 13.99
C LEU A 134 11.07 -3.59 15.25
N LEU A 135 10.47 -4.15 16.30
CA LEU A 135 11.20 -4.44 17.52
C LEU A 135 12.27 -5.52 17.29
N PRO A 136 13.33 -5.53 18.11
CA PRO A 136 14.38 -6.56 17.99
C PRO A 136 13.85 -8.01 18.01
N GLU A 137 12.76 -8.25 18.73
CA GLU A 137 12.08 -9.55 18.79
C GLU A 137 11.18 -9.83 17.58
N GLU A 138 10.67 -8.81 16.90
CA GLU A 138 9.78 -8.91 15.72
C GLU A 138 10.57 -9.17 14.43
N THR A 139 11.74 -8.56 14.30
CA THR A 139 12.58 -8.64 13.11
C THR A 139 12.97 -10.08 12.72
N PRO A 140 13.41 -10.96 13.63
CA PRO A 140 13.71 -12.35 13.30
C PRO A 140 12.49 -13.12 12.79
N ILE A 141 11.31 -12.90 13.39
CA ILE A 141 10.06 -13.56 12.99
C ILE A 141 9.70 -13.21 11.55
N MET A 142 9.76 -11.91 11.20
CA MET A 142 9.50 -11.45 9.84
C MET A 142 10.51 -12.03 8.83
N ASN A 143 11.79 -12.08 9.20
CA ASN A 143 12.84 -12.63 8.35
C ASN A 143 12.66 -14.13 8.10
N GLU A 144 12.29 -14.91 9.12
CA GLU A 144 12.03 -16.35 9.01
C GLU A 144 10.81 -16.63 8.11
N TRP A 145 9.72 -15.87 8.32
CA TRP A 145 8.55 -15.97 7.46
C TRP A 145 8.88 -15.71 6.00
N LEU A 146 9.64 -14.65 5.71
CA LEU A 146 10.07 -14.32 4.35
C LEU A 146 10.98 -15.40 3.74
N ALA A 147 11.95 -15.91 4.51
CA ALA A 147 12.83 -16.97 4.05
C ALA A 147 12.02 -18.22 3.63
N ASN A 148 11.04 -18.61 4.45
CA ASN A 148 10.16 -19.72 4.13
C ASN A 148 9.36 -19.50 2.84
N LEU A 149 8.90 -18.27 2.58
CA LEU A 149 8.19 -17.95 1.32
C LEU A 149 9.11 -18.00 0.10
N PHE A 150 10.36 -17.52 0.20
CA PHE A 150 11.34 -17.65 -0.87
C PHE A 150 11.61 -19.13 -1.22
N ASP A 151 11.78 -19.98 -0.21
CA ASP A 151 12.01 -21.42 -0.39
C ASP A 151 10.80 -22.13 -1.03
N GLN A 152 9.59 -21.62 -0.82
CA GLN A 152 8.35 -22.12 -1.43
C GLN A 152 8.12 -21.63 -2.86
N GLY A 153 8.99 -20.77 -3.39
CA GLY A 153 8.89 -20.20 -4.74
C GLY A 153 7.91 -19.03 -4.80
N LEU A 154 8.38 -17.86 -4.42
CA LEU A 154 7.65 -16.59 -4.47
C LEU A 154 7.82 -15.95 -5.85
N ASP A 155 6.72 -15.43 -6.44
CA ASP A 155 6.73 -14.82 -7.78
C ASP A 155 6.90 -13.29 -7.74
N GLY A 156 6.63 -12.65 -6.60
CA GLY A 156 6.79 -11.20 -6.44
C GLY A 156 6.63 -10.74 -5.00
N ILE A 157 7.20 -9.57 -4.72
CA ILE A 157 7.04 -8.88 -3.43
C ILE A 157 6.52 -7.46 -3.69
N ILE A 158 5.54 -7.05 -2.89
CA ILE A 158 5.11 -5.66 -2.81
C ILE A 158 5.45 -5.13 -1.41
N ILE A 159 6.18 -4.03 -1.33
CA ILE A 159 6.43 -3.28 -0.10
C ILE A 159 5.48 -2.08 -0.10
N SER A 160 4.52 -2.07 0.82
CA SER A 160 3.52 -0.99 0.99
C SER A 160 3.87 -0.18 2.22
N ASP A 161 4.50 0.97 2.00
CA ASP A 161 5.02 1.85 3.05
C ASP A 161 4.05 3.00 3.33
N TYR A 162 3.60 3.11 4.57
CA TYR A 162 2.79 4.21 5.09
C TYR A 162 3.48 4.98 6.22
N ALA A 163 4.81 4.77 6.36
CA ALA A 163 5.64 5.36 7.42
C ALA A 163 5.13 5.06 8.84
N LYS A 164 4.66 3.82 9.07
CA LYS A 164 4.27 3.35 10.42
C LYS A 164 5.34 2.44 11.05
N GLY A 165 6.43 2.16 10.31
CA GLY A 165 7.68 1.62 10.84
C GLY A 165 8.01 0.18 10.45
N VAL A 166 7.13 -0.54 9.75
CA VAL A 166 7.51 -1.86 9.21
C VAL A 166 8.61 -1.70 8.16
N CYS A 167 8.53 -0.66 7.34
CA CYS A 167 9.41 -0.40 6.21
C CYS A 167 10.62 0.48 6.61
N SER A 168 11.41 0.04 7.61
CA SER A 168 12.68 0.70 7.94
C SER A 168 13.72 0.54 6.83
N ASP A 169 14.76 1.40 6.82
CA ASP A 169 15.79 1.41 5.80
C ASP A 169 16.51 0.06 5.70
N ASP A 170 16.96 -0.47 6.85
CA ASP A 170 17.67 -1.74 6.91
C ASP A 170 16.79 -2.92 6.48
N PHE A 171 15.53 -2.91 6.89
CA PHE A 171 14.59 -3.97 6.55
C PHE A 171 14.27 -3.97 5.05
N CYS A 172 13.92 -2.82 4.47
CA CYS A 172 13.64 -2.69 3.03
C CYS A 172 14.84 -3.13 2.20
N GLN A 173 16.04 -2.66 2.53
CA GLN A 173 17.25 -3.04 1.81
C GLN A 173 17.59 -4.53 1.93
N LYS A 174 17.31 -5.14 3.06
CA LYS A 174 17.47 -6.58 3.23
C LYS A 174 16.50 -7.36 2.35
N VAL A 175 15.22 -6.99 2.35
CA VAL A 175 14.19 -7.62 1.50
C VAL A 175 14.57 -7.52 0.03
N ILE A 176 14.90 -6.31 -0.45
CA ILE A 176 15.26 -6.06 -1.86
C ILE A 176 16.50 -6.87 -2.27
N LYS A 177 17.56 -6.89 -1.45
CA LYS A 177 18.77 -7.67 -1.75
C LYS A 177 18.49 -9.17 -1.81
N THR A 178 17.68 -9.68 -0.89
CA THR A 178 17.29 -11.10 -0.87
C THR A 178 16.46 -11.44 -2.10
N ALA A 179 15.44 -10.65 -2.40
CA ALA A 179 14.58 -10.85 -3.57
C ALA A 179 15.39 -10.83 -4.88
N ASN A 180 16.32 -9.89 -5.02
CA ASN A 180 17.20 -9.83 -6.17
C ASN A 180 18.08 -11.10 -6.32
N ALA A 181 18.56 -11.67 -5.20
CA ALA A 181 19.33 -12.93 -5.22
C ALA A 181 18.49 -14.13 -5.65
N TYR A 182 17.20 -14.14 -5.34
CA TYR A 182 16.23 -15.15 -5.77
C TYR A 182 15.57 -14.84 -7.13
N HIS A 183 15.93 -13.72 -7.78
CA HIS A 183 15.31 -13.22 -9.02
C HIS A 183 13.80 -12.95 -8.89
N VAL A 184 13.34 -12.59 -7.69
CA VAL A 184 11.96 -12.22 -7.41
C VAL A 184 11.80 -10.71 -7.55
N PRO A 185 10.89 -10.21 -8.39
CA PRO A 185 10.69 -8.79 -8.58
C PRO A 185 10.11 -8.12 -7.33
N VAL A 186 10.57 -6.88 -7.06
CA VAL A 186 10.11 -6.06 -5.93
C VAL A 186 9.44 -4.80 -6.44
N LEU A 187 8.20 -4.60 -6.01
CA LEU A 187 7.41 -3.40 -6.25
C LEU A 187 7.28 -2.61 -4.94
N ILE A 188 7.41 -1.29 -5.02
CA ILE A 188 7.34 -0.40 -3.86
C ILE A 188 6.20 0.59 -4.04
N ASP A 189 5.26 0.62 -3.11
CA ASP A 189 4.37 1.76 -2.88
C ASP A 189 5.00 2.64 -1.80
N PRO A 190 5.62 3.78 -2.19
CA PRO A 190 6.50 4.53 -1.30
C PRO A 190 5.75 5.53 -0.43
N LYS A 191 6.39 5.92 0.69
CA LYS A 191 6.00 7.07 1.48
C LYS A 191 7.12 8.07 1.63
N GLY A 192 6.79 9.34 1.37
CA GLY A 192 7.74 10.45 1.54
C GLY A 192 8.82 10.51 0.45
N ALA A 193 9.88 11.29 0.73
CA ALA A 193 10.91 11.65 -0.24
C ALA A 193 12.21 10.85 -0.12
N GLN A 194 12.37 10.05 0.94
CA GLN A 194 13.61 9.31 1.22
C GLN A 194 13.56 7.92 0.57
N TRP A 195 14.00 7.83 -0.68
CA TRP A 195 13.93 6.59 -1.45
C TRP A 195 15.22 5.77 -1.45
N GLU A 196 16.24 6.18 -0.72
CA GLU A 196 17.49 5.41 -0.54
C GLU A 196 17.21 3.99 -0.04
N LYS A 197 16.23 3.84 0.84
CA LYS A 197 15.79 2.55 1.37
C LYS A 197 15.17 1.61 0.33
N TYR A 198 14.78 2.12 -0.83
CA TYR A 198 14.19 1.34 -1.93
C TYR A 198 15.18 1.06 -3.08
N ARG A 199 16.44 1.45 -2.93
CA ARG A 199 17.48 1.26 -3.94
C ARG A 199 17.55 -0.20 -4.40
N GLY A 200 17.52 -0.40 -5.73
CA GLY A 200 17.59 -1.72 -6.36
C GLY A 200 16.24 -2.43 -6.51
N ALA A 201 15.13 -1.78 -6.19
CA ALA A 201 13.79 -2.28 -6.50
C ALA A 201 13.54 -2.28 -8.01
N ASP A 202 12.64 -3.17 -8.46
CA ASP A 202 12.26 -3.26 -9.87
C ASP A 202 11.26 -2.17 -10.25
N PHE A 203 10.29 -1.89 -9.37
CA PHE A 203 9.26 -0.88 -9.59
C PHE A 203 9.03 -0.03 -8.34
N ILE A 204 8.68 1.24 -8.55
CA ILE A 204 8.15 2.14 -7.52
C ILE A 204 6.96 2.91 -8.07
N THR A 205 5.91 3.08 -7.25
CA THR A 205 4.61 3.66 -7.66
C THR A 205 4.26 4.96 -6.92
N PRO A 206 5.10 6.00 -6.92
CA PRO A 206 4.81 7.25 -6.24
C PRO A 206 3.66 8.01 -6.91
N ASN A 207 2.98 8.85 -6.13
CA ASN A 207 2.22 9.93 -6.73
C ASN A 207 3.15 11.08 -7.20
N LEU A 208 2.60 12.00 -8.00
CA LEU A 208 3.38 13.11 -8.56
C LEU A 208 4.06 13.97 -7.48
N LYS A 209 3.39 14.18 -6.35
CA LYS A 209 3.94 14.96 -5.24
C LYS A 209 5.13 14.25 -4.59
N GLU A 210 5.00 12.99 -4.27
CA GLU A 210 6.08 12.16 -3.69
C GLU A 210 7.30 12.09 -4.61
N MET A 211 7.06 11.92 -5.93
CA MET A 211 8.14 11.95 -6.90
C MET A 211 8.86 13.31 -6.95
N CYS A 212 8.12 14.41 -6.95
CA CYS A 212 8.68 15.76 -6.95
C CYS A 212 9.50 16.03 -5.68
N GLU A 213 8.99 15.59 -4.53
CA GLU A 213 9.69 15.71 -3.25
C GLU A 213 10.99 14.88 -3.24
N ALA A 214 10.96 13.65 -3.72
CA ALA A 214 12.13 12.77 -3.82
C ALA A 214 13.19 13.32 -4.80
N ALA A 215 12.77 13.89 -5.91
CA ALA A 215 13.69 14.53 -6.88
C ALA A 215 14.14 15.94 -6.47
N GLY A 216 13.60 16.53 -5.39
CA GLY A 216 13.88 17.90 -4.97
C GLY A 216 13.41 18.96 -5.98
N LYS A 217 12.41 18.65 -6.82
CA LYS A 217 11.94 19.51 -7.91
C LYS A 217 10.43 19.53 -8.00
N ALA A 218 9.84 20.71 -8.05
CA ALA A 218 8.41 20.85 -8.33
C ALA A 218 8.19 21.01 -9.83
N VAL A 219 7.26 20.23 -10.39
CA VAL A 219 6.87 20.33 -11.80
C VAL A 219 5.35 20.36 -11.95
N ALA A 220 4.89 21.02 -13.02
CA ALA A 220 3.48 20.98 -13.40
C ALA A 220 3.09 19.56 -13.84
N ASN A 221 1.83 19.18 -13.63
CA ASN A 221 1.30 17.88 -14.05
C ASN A 221 1.08 17.83 -15.56
N GLU A 222 2.16 18.00 -16.33
CA GLU A 222 2.22 17.94 -17.79
C GLU A 222 3.32 16.99 -18.25
N ASP A 223 3.21 16.42 -19.44
CA ASP A 223 4.13 15.37 -19.90
C ASP A 223 5.56 15.89 -20.09
N LYS A 224 5.72 17.07 -20.70
CA LYS A 224 7.07 17.63 -20.97
C LYS A 224 7.90 17.85 -19.74
N PRO A 225 7.42 18.49 -18.62
CA PRO A 225 8.23 18.69 -17.43
C PRO A 225 8.32 17.44 -16.55
N VAL A 226 7.37 16.51 -16.62
CA VAL A 226 7.30 15.33 -15.72
C VAL A 226 8.33 14.27 -16.12
N LEU A 227 8.49 13.95 -17.41
CA LEU A 227 9.38 12.86 -17.87
C LEU A 227 10.85 13.02 -17.44
N PRO A 228 11.49 14.20 -17.54
CA PRO A 228 12.89 14.35 -17.08
C PRO A 228 13.06 14.08 -15.58
N VAL A 229 12.08 14.50 -14.76
CA VAL A 229 12.14 14.30 -13.30
C VAL A 229 11.97 12.83 -12.93
N HIS A 230 11.14 12.08 -13.67
CA HIS A 230 11.04 10.63 -13.53
C HIS A 230 12.39 9.92 -13.78
N LYS A 231 13.04 10.27 -14.90
CA LYS A 231 14.35 9.70 -15.26
C LYS A 231 15.39 9.98 -14.19
N GLU A 232 15.45 11.22 -13.74
CA GLU A 232 16.39 11.65 -12.71
C GLU A 232 16.15 10.92 -11.37
N ALA A 233 14.90 10.82 -10.90
CA ALA A 233 14.57 10.07 -9.70
C ALA A 233 14.94 8.59 -9.84
N ARG A 234 14.62 7.96 -10.98
CA ARG A 234 14.99 6.59 -11.28
C ARG A 234 16.51 6.35 -11.18
N GLU A 235 17.31 7.24 -11.77
CA GLU A 235 18.76 7.12 -11.79
C GLU A 235 19.38 7.41 -10.41
N LEU A 236 18.90 8.43 -9.72
CA LEU A 236 19.38 8.83 -8.40
C LEU A 236 19.26 7.68 -7.39
N TYR A 237 18.13 7.00 -7.40
CA TYR A 237 17.84 5.92 -6.44
C TYR A 237 18.12 4.52 -6.99
N GLY A 238 18.58 4.37 -8.23
CA GLY A 238 18.92 3.07 -8.83
C GLY A 238 17.73 2.12 -8.90
N ILE A 239 16.54 2.66 -9.17
CA ILE A 239 15.30 1.90 -9.36
C ILE A 239 15.13 1.62 -10.87
N ARG A 240 14.65 0.43 -11.25
CA ARG A 240 14.56 0.07 -12.68
C ARG A 240 13.41 0.79 -13.38
N ASN A 241 12.24 0.86 -12.74
CA ASN A 241 11.02 1.41 -13.34
C ASN A 241 10.29 2.30 -12.33
N VAL A 242 9.80 3.46 -12.78
CA VAL A 242 9.00 4.37 -11.96
C VAL A 242 7.63 4.54 -12.62
N VAL A 243 6.56 4.20 -11.91
CA VAL A 243 5.17 4.37 -12.33
C VAL A 243 4.56 5.50 -11.52
N VAL A 244 4.47 6.70 -12.07
CA VAL A 244 3.90 7.83 -11.33
C VAL A 244 2.43 7.95 -11.58
N THR A 245 1.66 7.98 -10.48
CA THR A 245 0.22 8.29 -10.54
C THR A 245 0.03 9.80 -10.60
N ARG A 246 -0.84 10.25 -11.52
CA ARG A 246 -1.00 11.65 -11.91
C ARG A 246 -2.45 12.14 -11.81
N SER A 247 -3.21 11.55 -10.89
CA SER A 247 -4.63 11.85 -10.66
C SER A 247 -5.46 11.75 -11.97
N GLU A 248 -6.13 12.82 -12.36
CA GLU A 248 -6.94 12.91 -13.57
C GLU A 248 -6.18 12.69 -14.90
N LYS A 249 -4.86 12.77 -14.86
CA LYS A 249 -3.99 12.47 -16.02
C LYS A 249 -3.67 10.98 -16.16
N GLY A 250 -4.11 10.13 -15.21
CA GLY A 250 -3.79 8.71 -15.23
C GLY A 250 -2.42 8.41 -14.68
N MET A 251 -1.61 7.60 -15.34
CA MET A 251 -0.28 7.20 -14.85
C MET A 251 0.77 7.22 -15.98
N THR A 252 2.02 7.39 -15.59
CA THR A 252 3.15 7.40 -16.54
C THR A 252 4.25 6.47 -16.02
N LEU A 253 4.59 5.44 -16.78
CA LEU A 253 5.73 4.55 -16.56
C LEU A 253 6.97 5.12 -17.26
N VAL A 254 8.09 5.16 -16.55
CA VAL A 254 9.43 5.38 -17.11
C VAL A 254 10.33 4.24 -16.70
N GLY A 255 10.91 3.57 -17.67
CA GLY A 255 11.78 2.43 -17.50
C GLY A 255 13.21 2.67 -18.02
N GLU A 256 13.96 1.57 -18.12
CA GLU A 256 15.30 1.58 -18.70
C GLU A 256 15.29 1.92 -20.20
N LYS A 257 16.44 2.34 -20.72
CA LYS A 257 16.66 2.63 -22.16
C LYS A 257 15.67 3.65 -22.74
N ASP A 258 15.34 4.69 -21.94
CA ASP A 258 14.40 5.74 -22.32
C ASP A 258 12.96 5.27 -22.65
N PHE A 259 12.62 4.05 -22.19
CA PHE A 259 11.25 3.58 -22.32
C PHE A 259 10.30 4.43 -21.49
N SER A 260 9.21 4.89 -22.12
CA SER A 260 8.12 5.56 -21.41
C SER A 260 6.78 5.16 -21.99
N LEU A 261 5.79 5.00 -21.12
CA LEU A 261 4.41 4.67 -21.48
C LEU A 261 3.48 5.51 -20.62
N HIS A 262 2.52 6.16 -21.26
CA HIS A 262 1.45 6.90 -20.59
C HIS A 262 0.12 6.17 -20.75
N SER A 263 -0.59 5.96 -19.61
CA SER A 263 -1.95 5.43 -19.58
C SER A 263 -2.87 6.53 -19.04
N PRO A 264 -3.80 7.05 -19.85
CA PRO A 264 -4.72 8.08 -19.40
C PRO A 264 -5.73 7.52 -18.39
N ALA A 265 -6.26 8.39 -17.52
CA ALA A 265 -7.35 8.01 -16.63
C ALA A 265 -8.63 7.74 -17.43
N THR A 266 -9.34 6.69 -17.05
CA THR A 266 -10.63 6.30 -17.64
C THR A 266 -11.81 6.56 -16.72
N ALA A 267 -11.58 7.01 -15.48
CA ALA A 267 -12.64 7.33 -14.52
C ALA A 267 -13.49 8.50 -15.01
N GLN A 268 -14.82 8.32 -14.97
CA GLN A 268 -15.78 9.36 -15.35
C GLN A 268 -16.28 10.19 -14.18
N GLU A 269 -16.43 9.57 -13.00
CA GLU A 269 -16.82 10.23 -11.76
C GLU A 269 -16.01 9.67 -10.58
N VAL A 270 -15.52 10.56 -9.72
CA VAL A 270 -14.72 10.19 -8.52
C VAL A 270 -15.48 10.68 -7.30
N PHE A 271 -15.97 9.72 -6.49
CA PHE A 271 -16.65 10.01 -5.23
C PHE A 271 -15.72 9.89 -4.01
N ASP A 272 -14.80 8.94 -4.03
CA ASP A 272 -13.80 8.71 -3.00
C ASP A 272 -12.51 8.19 -3.65
N VAL A 273 -11.36 8.70 -3.19
CA VAL A 273 -10.03 8.30 -3.67
C VAL A 273 -9.27 7.46 -2.64
N SER A 274 -9.90 7.10 -1.52
CA SER A 274 -9.28 6.28 -0.48
C SER A 274 -8.90 4.91 -1.06
N GLY A 275 -7.63 4.52 -0.93
CA GLY A 275 -7.11 3.25 -1.45
C GLY A 275 -6.89 3.20 -2.97
N ALA A 276 -7.11 4.30 -3.71
CA ALA A 276 -6.86 4.30 -5.16
C ALA A 276 -5.37 4.07 -5.51
N GLY A 277 -4.44 4.54 -4.67
CA GLY A 277 -3.01 4.27 -4.80
C GLY A 277 -2.68 2.80 -4.63
N ASP A 278 -3.33 2.12 -3.68
CA ASP A 278 -3.11 0.70 -3.37
C ASP A 278 -3.54 -0.24 -4.51
N THR A 279 -4.22 0.30 -5.53
CA THR A 279 -4.77 -0.48 -6.66
C THR A 279 -3.89 -0.36 -7.92
N VAL A 280 -2.90 0.52 -7.89
CA VAL A 280 -1.93 0.72 -8.98
C VAL A 280 -0.81 -0.29 -8.92
#